data_b3c380851482d75ffad7bfe1118d89a5
#
_entry.id   b3c380851482d75ffad7bfe1118d89a5
#
_cell.length_a   1.000
_cell.length_b   1.000
_cell.length_c   1.000
_cell.angle_alpha   90.00
_cell.angle_beta   90.00
_cell.angle_gamma   90.00
#
_symmetry.space_group_name_H-M   'P 1'
#
loop_
_entity.id
_entity.type
_entity.pdbx_description
1 polymer ?
#
loop_
_entity_poly.entity_id
_entity_poly.type
_entity_poly.pdbx_seq_one_letter_code
_entity_poly.pdbx_strand_id
1 'polypeptide(L)'
;MSKNNFRYLRFSKSLWVGLIGLFLVTLSISGFSNSKISNQEPSLEGKKVLFVFGGWEGHDPIETSILFVPWMRSEGADVTVSNTLDSYLDEELMESLDLIVQIWTMGKISNEQETALLDAIKRGVGIAGWHGGLADSFRNNVKYQFMVGGQWVAHPGGVIDYEVNITDKKDPVTKGLKDFAMRSEQYYMHVDPNVKVMATTTFSDEHADWIDGCTMPVVWKKYFGKGRVFYSSLGHVIADFDVPEVLEIQKRGIRWASESKYHPFEEWRNPKY
;
A
#
# COMPACT_ATOMS: atom_id res chain seq x y z
N MET A 1 16.73 -68.48 -28.58
CA MET A 1 16.47 -69.78 -28.01
C MET A 1 15.83 -69.55 -26.63
N SER A 2 14.70 -69.95 -26.34
CA SER A 2 13.69 -70.95 -26.43
C SER A 2 12.46 -70.41 -25.73
N LYS A 3 11.37 -70.24 -26.40
CA LYS A 3 10.11 -70.97 -26.47
C LYS A 3 9.32 -71.17 -25.18
N ASN A 4 8.16 -70.55 -25.24
CA ASN A 4 6.79 -71.05 -24.94
C ASN A 4 6.48 -71.70 -23.59
N ASN A 5 5.37 -71.32 -22.96
CA ASN A 5 4.13 -72.08 -23.10
C ASN A 5 2.93 -71.37 -22.45
N PHE A 6 1.87 -71.30 -23.27
CA PHE A 6 0.48 -71.04 -22.91
C PHE A 6 -0.09 -72.17 -22.04
N ARG A 7 -0.95 -71.83 -21.05
CA ARG A 7 -2.03 -72.73 -20.65
C ARG A 7 -3.28 -71.95 -20.31
N TYR A 8 -4.28 -72.14 -21.13
CA TYR A 8 -5.69 -71.80 -20.84
C TYR A 8 -6.23 -72.82 -19.84
N LEU A 9 -7.07 -72.37 -18.92
CA LEU A 9 -8.08 -73.20 -18.27
C LEU A 9 -9.40 -72.44 -18.20
N ARG A 10 -10.40 -73.15 -18.64
CA ARG A 10 -11.79 -72.77 -18.86
C ARG A 10 -12.66 -73.12 -17.65
N PHE A 11 -13.71 -72.28 -17.46
CA PHE A 11 -15.06 -72.51 -16.93
C PHE A 11 -15.29 -72.86 -15.46
N SER A 12 -16.10 -72.01 -14.79
CA SER A 12 -17.39 -72.45 -14.27
C SER A 12 -18.31 -71.27 -14.04
N LYS A 13 -19.52 -71.31 -14.63
CA LYS A 13 -20.66 -70.45 -14.33
C LYS A 13 -21.28 -70.85 -13.01
N SER A 14 -21.45 -69.97 -12.07
CA SER A 14 -22.49 -70.14 -11.05
C SER A 14 -23.20 -68.78 -10.85
N LEU A 15 -24.46 -68.84 -11.13
CA LEU A 15 -25.49 -67.79 -10.87
C LEU A 15 -25.56 -67.59 -9.37
N TRP A 16 -25.45 -66.35 -8.92
CA TRP A 16 -26.05 -65.91 -7.65
C TRP A 16 -26.83 -64.63 -7.85
N VAL A 17 -28.12 -64.74 -7.63
CA VAL A 17 -29.09 -63.67 -7.53
C VAL A 17 -28.96 -63.08 -6.12
N GLY A 18 -28.95 -61.79 -6.03
CA GLY A 18 -29.28 -61.22 -4.74
C GLY A 18 -28.75 -59.84 -4.43
N LEU A 19 -29.69 -58.94 -4.25
CA LEU A 19 -29.67 -57.65 -3.57
C LEU A 19 -28.91 -56.48 -4.23
N ILE A 20 -29.71 -55.69 -4.91
CA ILE A 20 -29.45 -54.28 -5.17
C ILE A 20 -29.55 -53.50 -3.85
N GLY A 21 -28.45 -53.23 -3.21
CA GLY A 21 -28.34 -52.26 -2.13
C GLY A 21 -28.19 -50.86 -2.75
N LEU A 22 -29.24 -50.06 -2.68
CA LEU A 22 -29.25 -48.68 -3.06
C LEU A 22 -28.40 -47.87 -2.07
N PHE A 23 -27.12 -47.64 -2.36
CA PHE A 23 -26.28 -46.71 -1.60
C PHE A 23 -26.61 -45.32 -2.09
N LEU A 24 -27.47 -44.61 -1.35
CA LEU A 24 -27.63 -43.15 -1.47
C LEU A 24 -26.33 -42.50 -0.98
N VAL A 25 -25.46 -42.17 -1.91
CA VAL A 25 -24.36 -41.24 -1.65
C VAL A 25 -24.95 -39.85 -1.53
N THR A 26 -25.20 -39.42 -0.30
CA THR A 26 -25.46 -37.99 -0.03
C THR A 26 -24.18 -37.22 -0.29
N LEU A 27 -24.06 -36.61 -1.46
CA LEU A 27 -23.08 -35.55 -1.70
C LEU A 27 -23.42 -34.41 -0.75
N SER A 28 -22.71 -34.30 0.34
CA SER A 28 -22.64 -33.06 1.13
C SER A 28 -21.93 -32.02 0.26
N ILE A 29 -22.72 -31.19 -0.43
CA ILE A 29 -22.23 -29.96 -1.04
C ILE A 29 -21.82 -29.08 0.13
N SER A 30 -20.55 -29.09 0.48
CA SER A 30 -19.97 -28.08 1.34
C SER A 30 -20.18 -26.75 0.63
N GLY A 31 -21.16 -25.99 1.12
CA GLY A 31 -21.44 -24.66 0.61
C GLY A 31 -20.16 -23.84 0.71
N PHE A 32 -19.59 -23.49 -0.44
CA PHE A 32 -18.67 -22.37 -0.51
C PHE A 32 -19.45 -21.16 0.01
N SER A 33 -19.20 -20.78 1.24
CA SER A 33 -19.61 -19.50 1.77
C SER A 33 -18.97 -18.44 0.87
N ASN A 34 -19.74 -17.91 -0.07
CA ASN A 34 -19.43 -16.64 -0.69
C ASN A 34 -19.39 -15.62 0.47
N SER A 35 -18.22 -15.38 1.00
CA SER A 35 -17.99 -14.19 1.83
C SER A 35 -18.40 -13.02 0.93
N LYS A 36 -19.56 -12.42 1.20
CA LYS A 36 -19.91 -11.13 0.66
C LYS A 36 -18.73 -10.22 1.00
N ILE A 37 -17.97 -9.78 0.00
CA ILE A 37 -17.02 -8.68 0.15
C ILE A 37 -17.88 -7.57 0.74
N SER A 38 -17.66 -7.26 2.00
CA SER A 38 -18.40 -6.19 2.65
C SER A 38 -18.00 -4.90 1.93
N ASN A 39 -18.97 -4.18 1.38
CA ASN A 39 -18.76 -2.82 0.87
C ASN A 39 -18.53 -1.82 2.02
N GLN A 40 -17.93 -2.26 3.09
CA GLN A 40 -17.59 -1.42 4.22
C GLN A 40 -16.41 -0.55 3.82
N GLU A 41 -16.53 0.75 4.02
CA GLU A 41 -15.42 1.69 3.83
C GLU A 41 -14.23 1.25 4.71
N PRO A 42 -12.98 1.37 4.20
CA PRO A 42 -11.79 1.03 4.99
C PRO A 42 -11.78 1.76 6.33
N SER A 43 -11.46 1.04 7.40
CA SER A 43 -11.52 1.53 8.78
C SER A 43 -10.22 1.25 9.52
N LEU A 44 -9.91 2.08 10.53
CA LEU A 44 -8.78 1.84 11.43
C LEU A 44 -9.18 1.10 12.72
N GLU A 45 -10.46 0.77 12.89
CA GLU A 45 -10.96 0.07 14.07
C GLU A 45 -10.21 -1.24 14.32
N GLY A 46 -9.59 -1.35 15.51
CA GLY A 46 -8.83 -2.51 15.94
C GLY A 46 -7.50 -2.72 15.21
N LYS A 47 -7.06 -1.81 14.33
CA LYS A 47 -5.78 -1.92 13.63
C LYS A 47 -4.62 -1.53 14.54
N LYS A 48 -3.53 -2.30 14.46
CA LYS A 48 -2.26 -1.97 15.12
C LYS A 48 -1.39 -1.16 14.17
N VAL A 49 -1.05 0.04 14.59
CA VAL A 49 -0.35 1.03 13.75
C VAL A 49 0.96 1.44 14.44
N LEU A 50 2.05 1.42 13.70
CA LEU A 50 3.30 2.07 14.08
C LEU A 50 3.40 3.41 13.33
N PHE A 51 3.40 4.53 14.07
CA PHE A 51 3.67 5.86 13.53
C PHE A 51 5.13 6.23 13.80
N VAL A 52 5.96 6.26 12.76
CA VAL A 52 7.39 6.60 12.85
C VAL A 52 7.62 7.97 12.24
N PHE A 53 8.20 8.88 13.00
CA PHE A 53 8.46 10.24 12.55
C PHE A 53 9.84 10.73 12.96
N GLY A 54 10.40 11.64 12.16
CA GLY A 54 11.71 12.24 12.42
C GLY A 54 12.43 12.69 11.15
N GLY A 55 13.77 12.68 11.21
CA GLY A 55 14.60 13.19 10.14
C GLY A 55 14.69 14.71 10.15
N TRP A 56 14.56 15.34 8.97
CA TRP A 56 14.66 16.79 8.85
C TRP A 56 13.42 17.52 9.40
N GLU A 57 13.64 18.44 10.32
CA GLU A 57 12.57 19.16 11.05
C GLU A 57 11.74 20.09 10.17
N GLY A 58 12.28 20.54 9.01
CA GLY A 58 11.58 21.47 8.12
C GLY A 58 10.33 20.91 7.44
N HIS A 59 10.01 19.62 7.65
CA HIS A 59 8.76 18.99 7.21
C HIS A 59 7.76 18.74 8.36
N ASP A 60 7.91 19.46 9.48
CA ASP A 60 7.01 19.45 10.63
C ASP A 60 6.65 18.02 11.12
N PRO A 61 7.63 17.08 11.31
CA PRO A 61 7.31 15.69 11.65
C PRO A 61 6.63 15.57 13.02
N ILE A 62 6.91 16.46 13.96
CA ILE A 62 6.27 16.48 15.29
C ILE A 62 4.82 16.94 15.14
N GLU A 63 4.58 18.05 14.46
CA GLU A 63 3.26 18.67 14.28
C GLU A 63 2.34 17.72 13.52
N THR A 64 2.85 17.02 12.50
CA THR A 64 2.08 16.00 11.77
C THR A 64 1.74 14.82 12.68
N SER A 65 2.61 14.42 13.61
CA SER A 65 2.28 13.40 14.59
C SER A 65 1.15 13.84 15.54
N ILE A 66 1.15 15.11 15.94
CA ILE A 66 0.10 15.70 16.77
C ILE A 66 -1.25 15.75 16.03
N LEU A 67 -1.25 15.92 14.72
CA LEU A 67 -2.47 15.90 13.91
C LEU A 67 -3.00 14.48 13.70
N PHE A 68 -2.15 13.56 13.24
CA PHE A 68 -2.61 12.26 12.72
C PHE A 68 -2.75 11.20 13.83
N VAL A 69 -1.93 11.19 14.86
CA VAL A 69 -1.99 10.15 15.91
C VAL A 69 -3.31 10.20 16.70
N PRO A 70 -3.78 11.37 17.20
CA PRO A 70 -5.07 11.45 17.86
C PRO A 70 -6.23 11.08 16.94
N TRP A 71 -6.17 11.48 15.67
CA TRP A 71 -7.17 11.09 14.69
C TRP A 71 -7.23 9.57 14.50
N MET A 72 -6.09 8.89 14.28
CA MET A 72 -6.06 7.42 14.14
C MET A 72 -6.61 6.71 15.37
N ARG A 73 -6.28 7.19 16.55
CA ARG A 73 -6.83 6.66 17.82
C ARG A 73 -8.33 6.88 17.94
N SER A 74 -8.84 8.02 17.49
CA SER A 74 -10.28 8.30 17.46
C SER A 74 -11.05 7.41 16.46
N GLU A 75 -10.37 6.86 15.45
CA GLU A 75 -10.88 5.87 14.52
C GLU A 75 -10.79 4.42 15.05
N GLY A 76 -10.34 4.25 16.30
CA GLY A 76 -10.23 2.94 16.96
C GLY A 76 -8.90 2.21 16.77
N ALA A 77 -7.87 2.86 16.20
CA ALA A 77 -6.55 2.25 16.06
C ALA A 77 -5.78 2.18 17.39
N ASP A 78 -5.03 1.10 17.58
CA ASP A 78 -3.97 0.99 18.59
C ASP A 78 -2.67 1.52 17.98
N VAL A 79 -2.25 2.73 18.39
CA VAL A 79 -1.13 3.45 17.77
C VAL A 79 0.07 3.49 18.70
N THR A 80 1.13 2.79 18.31
CA THR A 80 2.50 2.96 18.84
C THR A 80 3.17 4.11 18.09
N VAL A 81 3.78 5.04 18.84
CA VAL A 81 4.46 6.21 18.28
C VAL A 81 5.96 6.09 18.54
N SER A 82 6.77 6.31 17.52
CA SER A 82 8.23 6.21 17.62
C SER A 82 8.91 7.36 16.88
N ASN A 83 9.93 7.94 17.52
CA ASN A 83 10.81 8.93 16.93
C ASN A 83 12.21 8.35 16.61
N THR A 84 12.30 7.02 16.47
CA THR A 84 13.51 6.32 16.07
C THR A 84 13.20 5.20 15.08
N LEU A 85 14.10 4.96 14.13
CA LEU A 85 14.01 3.82 13.20
C LEU A 85 14.33 2.48 13.88
N ASP A 86 14.86 2.48 15.11
CA ASP A 86 15.09 1.25 15.87
C ASP A 86 13.80 0.50 16.21
N SER A 87 12.65 1.18 16.18
CA SER A 87 11.36 0.52 16.30
C SER A 87 11.12 -0.57 15.23
N TYR A 88 11.82 -0.50 14.09
CA TYR A 88 11.78 -1.56 13.07
C TYR A 88 12.50 -2.84 13.48
N LEU A 89 13.40 -2.77 14.51
CA LEU A 89 14.12 -3.91 15.03
C LEU A 89 13.36 -4.67 16.14
N ASP A 90 12.23 -4.13 16.58
CA ASP A 90 11.32 -4.80 17.51
C ASP A 90 10.49 -5.84 16.75
N GLU A 91 10.94 -7.10 16.77
CA GLU A 91 10.32 -8.18 16.01
C GLU A 91 8.86 -8.43 16.45
N GLU A 92 8.56 -8.39 17.76
CA GLU A 92 7.21 -8.61 18.29
C GLU A 92 6.25 -7.51 17.81
N LEU A 93 6.69 -6.26 17.88
CA LEU A 93 5.95 -5.13 17.35
C LEU A 93 5.70 -5.31 15.84
N MET A 94 6.75 -5.51 15.04
CA MET A 94 6.68 -5.57 13.58
C MET A 94 5.85 -6.76 13.05
N GLU A 95 5.79 -7.87 13.78
CA GLU A 95 4.91 -8.99 13.43
C GLU A 95 3.43 -8.70 13.71
N SER A 96 3.17 -7.90 14.74
CA SER A 96 1.81 -7.58 15.17
C SER A 96 1.11 -6.52 14.30
N LEU A 97 1.87 -5.68 13.57
CA LEU A 97 1.36 -4.50 12.87
C LEU A 97 0.43 -4.83 11.69
N ASP A 98 -0.55 -3.98 11.50
CA ASP A 98 -1.36 -3.90 10.28
C ASP A 98 -0.89 -2.79 9.35
N LEU A 99 -0.34 -1.70 9.92
CA LEU A 99 0.06 -0.51 9.19
C LEU A 99 1.30 0.13 9.80
N ILE A 100 2.18 0.64 8.94
CA ILE A 100 3.23 1.59 9.29
C ILE A 100 2.88 2.94 8.63
N VAL A 101 2.84 4.01 9.41
CA VAL A 101 2.81 5.38 8.88
C VAL A 101 4.20 5.97 9.12
N GLN A 102 4.92 6.27 8.04
CA GLN A 102 6.28 6.78 8.13
C GLN A 102 6.39 8.21 7.61
N ILE A 103 6.93 9.09 8.46
CA ILE A 103 7.24 10.49 8.16
C ILE A 103 8.68 10.75 8.60
N TRP A 104 9.63 10.37 7.76
CA TRP A 104 11.06 10.45 8.07
C TRP A 104 11.84 11.01 6.87
N THR A 105 12.16 12.30 6.88
CA THR A 105 12.81 12.96 5.74
C THR A 105 14.33 12.96 5.88
N MET A 106 15.05 12.73 4.77
CA MET A 106 16.52 12.85 4.65
C MET A 106 17.31 12.10 5.74
N GLY A 107 16.98 10.83 5.95
CA GLY A 107 17.65 9.98 6.93
C GLY A 107 18.64 8.99 6.33
N LYS A 108 19.21 8.20 7.23
CA LYS A 108 19.94 6.97 6.91
C LYS A 108 19.24 5.83 7.63
N ILE A 109 19.09 4.69 6.94
CA ILE A 109 18.55 3.46 7.51
C ILE A 109 19.65 2.39 7.50
N SER A 110 19.77 1.61 8.56
CA SER A 110 20.72 0.49 8.58
C SER A 110 20.19 -0.67 7.71
N ASN A 111 21.06 -1.60 7.34
CA ASN A 111 20.65 -2.78 6.58
C ASN A 111 19.62 -3.64 7.34
N GLU A 112 19.79 -3.73 8.65
CA GLU A 112 18.91 -4.49 9.55
C GLU A 112 17.53 -3.82 9.62
N GLN A 113 17.46 -2.50 9.84
CA GLN A 113 16.23 -1.72 9.86
C GLN A 113 15.53 -1.78 8.51
N GLU A 114 16.25 -1.60 7.38
CA GLU A 114 15.69 -1.72 6.04
C GLU A 114 15.10 -3.11 5.80
N THR A 115 15.84 -4.17 6.15
CA THR A 115 15.41 -5.55 5.98
C THR A 115 14.13 -5.82 6.77
N ALA A 116 14.10 -5.44 8.04
CA ALA A 116 12.91 -5.62 8.89
C ALA A 116 11.68 -4.89 8.35
N LEU A 117 11.85 -3.63 7.94
CA LEU A 117 10.77 -2.83 7.31
C LEU A 117 10.25 -3.50 6.03
N LEU A 118 11.15 -3.80 5.08
CA LEU A 118 10.75 -4.36 3.78
C LEU A 118 10.10 -5.74 3.92
N ASP A 119 10.58 -6.57 4.83
CA ASP A 119 10.03 -7.90 5.06
C ASP A 119 8.65 -7.84 5.74
N ALA A 120 8.42 -6.89 6.66
CA ALA A 120 7.09 -6.64 7.20
C ALA A 120 6.08 -6.29 6.10
N ILE A 121 6.44 -5.36 5.19
CA ILE A 121 5.57 -4.97 4.09
C ILE A 121 5.35 -6.14 3.12
N LYS A 122 6.40 -6.88 2.73
CA LYS A 122 6.26 -8.07 1.87
C LYS A 122 5.31 -9.12 2.46
N ARG A 123 5.28 -9.28 3.78
CA ARG A 123 4.36 -10.21 4.47
C ARG A 123 2.91 -9.73 4.49
N GLY A 124 2.66 -8.44 4.27
CA GLY A 124 1.32 -7.88 4.17
C GLY A 124 1.01 -6.73 5.11
N VAL A 125 1.98 -6.23 5.89
CA VAL A 125 1.81 -4.95 6.60
C VAL A 125 1.67 -3.84 5.57
N GLY A 126 0.69 -2.94 5.75
CA GLY A 126 0.56 -1.76 4.91
C GLY A 126 1.58 -0.70 5.28
N ILE A 127 1.92 0.17 4.33
CA ILE A 127 2.68 1.39 4.61
C ILE A 127 2.02 2.59 3.96
N ALA A 128 1.95 3.70 4.69
CA ALA A 128 1.48 4.98 4.20
C ALA A 128 2.45 6.09 4.64
N GLY A 129 2.58 7.10 3.80
CA GLY A 129 3.37 8.28 4.11
C GLY A 129 3.23 9.33 3.02
N TRP A 130 3.84 10.47 3.25
CA TRP A 130 3.70 11.60 2.35
C TRP A 130 4.97 12.43 2.23
N HIS A 131 5.01 13.22 1.17
CA HIS A 131 6.03 14.19 0.86
C HIS A 131 7.44 13.60 1.00
N GLY A 132 8.39 14.37 1.57
CA GLY A 132 9.73 13.87 1.89
C GLY A 132 9.76 12.80 2.97
N GLY A 133 8.72 12.71 3.81
CA GLY A 133 8.62 11.75 4.90
C GLY A 133 8.54 10.29 4.47
N LEU A 134 8.22 10.02 3.18
CA LEU A 134 8.29 8.68 2.60
C LEU A 134 9.18 8.64 1.35
N ALA A 135 9.00 9.53 0.36
CA ALA A 135 9.72 9.43 -0.91
C ALA A 135 11.10 10.13 -0.92
N ASP A 136 11.48 10.82 0.15
CA ASP A 136 12.80 11.41 0.36
C ASP A 136 13.47 10.94 1.66
N SER A 137 13.03 9.82 2.21
CA SER A 137 13.52 9.32 3.51
C SER A 137 14.96 8.84 3.42
N PHE A 138 15.25 7.99 2.45
CA PHE A 138 16.55 7.31 2.35
C PHE A 138 17.05 7.33 0.90
N ARG A 139 17.58 8.47 0.48
CA ARG A 139 17.96 8.79 -0.92
C ARG A 139 18.89 7.77 -1.59
N ASN A 140 19.75 7.11 -0.81
CA ASN A 140 20.74 6.17 -1.35
C ASN A 140 20.27 4.72 -1.30
N ASN A 141 19.00 4.46 -0.94
CA ASN A 141 18.48 3.14 -0.66
C ASN A 141 17.54 2.67 -1.76
N VAL A 142 18.09 2.00 -2.78
CA VAL A 142 17.35 1.57 -3.97
C VAL A 142 16.26 0.54 -3.68
N LYS A 143 16.44 -0.34 -2.67
CA LYS A 143 15.42 -1.30 -2.27
C LYS A 143 14.23 -0.61 -1.61
N TYR A 144 14.52 0.41 -0.78
CA TYR A 144 13.50 1.23 -0.17
C TYR A 144 12.71 2.02 -1.22
N GLN A 145 13.38 2.67 -2.17
CA GLN A 145 12.74 3.39 -3.28
C GLN A 145 11.86 2.46 -4.13
N PHE A 146 12.32 1.23 -4.38
CA PHE A 146 11.55 0.23 -5.09
C PHE A 146 10.27 -0.16 -4.33
N MET A 147 10.31 -0.18 -3.00
CA MET A 147 9.12 -0.39 -2.16
C MET A 147 8.16 0.79 -2.26
N VAL A 148 8.64 2.03 -2.12
CA VAL A 148 7.82 3.25 -2.17
C VAL A 148 7.18 3.46 -3.55
N GLY A 149 7.91 3.12 -4.62
CA GLY A 149 7.47 3.33 -6.01
C GLY A 149 7.80 4.71 -6.55
N GLY A 150 8.67 5.47 -5.88
CA GLY A 150 9.15 6.75 -6.34
C GLY A 150 10.23 7.33 -5.44
N GLN A 151 10.95 8.30 -5.98
CA GLN A 151 12.03 9.02 -5.34
C GLN A 151 11.95 10.48 -5.68
N TRP A 152 12.01 11.35 -4.69
CA TRP A 152 12.15 12.79 -4.87
C TRP A 152 13.42 13.11 -5.65
N VAL A 153 13.31 14.10 -6.53
CA VAL A 153 14.42 14.60 -7.34
C VAL A 153 14.64 16.10 -7.11
N ALA A 154 13.55 16.90 -7.25
CA ALA A 154 13.60 18.34 -7.14
C ALA A 154 12.22 18.94 -6.86
N HIS A 155 12.20 20.20 -6.44
CA HIS A 155 11.00 21.06 -6.37
C HIS A 155 11.36 22.45 -6.93
N PRO A 156 11.45 22.60 -8.28
CA PRO A 156 11.81 23.86 -8.90
C PRO A 156 10.90 25.00 -8.45
N GLY A 157 11.49 26.13 -8.04
CA GLY A 157 10.77 27.27 -7.49
C GLY A 157 10.51 27.22 -5.98
N GLY A 158 10.80 26.09 -5.30
CA GLY A 158 10.52 25.93 -3.86
C GLY A 158 9.02 25.87 -3.60
N VAL A 159 8.51 26.70 -2.70
CA VAL A 159 7.07 26.83 -2.40
C VAL A 159 6.41 27.74 -3.43
N ILE A 160 5.60 27.15 -4.31
CA ILE A 160 4.91 27.82 -5.41
C ILE A 160 3.42 27.50 -5.42
N ASP A 161 2.66 28.27 -6.19
CA ASP A 161 1.26 27.98 -6.48
C ASP A 161 1.16 27.00 -7.66
N TYR A 162 0.40 25.90 -7.49
CA TYR A 162 0.17 24.91 -8.54
C TYR A 162 -1.18 24.21 -8.37
N GLU A 163 -1.60 23.48 -9.41
CA GLU A 163 -2.86 22.72 -9.39
C GLU A 163 -2.60 21.23 -9.26
N VAL A 164 -3.43 20.56 -8.47
CA VAL A 164 -3.51 19.10 -8.37
C VAL A 164 -4.77 18.62 -9.09
N ASN A 165 -4.58 17.74 -10.07
CA ASN A 165 -5.64 17.22 -10.90
C ASN A 165 -6.00 15.78 -10.48
N ILE A 166 -7.26 15.53 -10.15
CA ILE A 166 -7.76 14.20 -9.79
C ILE A 166 -7.99 13.36 -11.06
N THR A 167 -7.15 12.37 -11.27
CA THR A 167 -7.16 11.53 -12.48
C THR A 167 -7.99 10.26 -12.34
N ASP A 168 -8.10 9.68 -11.14
CA ASP A 168 -8.98 8.55 -10.86
C ASP A 168 -10.12 8.94 -9.90
N LYS A 169 -11.26 9.37 -10.47
CA LYS A 169 -12.46 9.80 -9.71
C LYS A 169 -13.27 8.63 -9.12
N LYS A 170 -12.87 7.38 -9.40
CA LYS A 170 -13.56 6.16 -8.92
C LYS A 170 -12.86 5.51 -7.75
N ASP A 171 -11.55 5.75 -7.60
CA ASP A 171 -10.77 5.18 -6.50
C ASP A 171 -11.28 5.68 -5.14
N PRO A 172 -11.45 4.80 -4.14
CA PRO A 172 -11.93 5.20 -2.80
C PRO A 172 -11.15 6.35 -2.17
N VAL A 173 -9.85 6.50 -2.48
CA VAL A 173 -9.02 7.59 -1.93
C VAL A 173 -9.41 8.94 -2.50
N THR A 174 -9.74 9.01 -3.79
CA THR A 174 -9.99 10.27 -4.51
C THR A 174 -11.44 10.48 -4.93
N LYS A 175 -12.31 9.49 -4.69
CA LYS A 175 -13.73 9.56 -5.02
C LYS A 175 -14.41 10.79 -4.42
N GLY A 176 -15.09 11.55 -5.28
CA GLY A 176 -15.83 12.75 -4.89
C GLY A 176 -14.98 14.01 -4.71
N LEU A 177 -13.65 13.89 -4.77
CA LEU A 177 -12.76 15.05 -4.78
C LEU A 177 -12.74 15.70 -6.17
N LYS A 178 -12.45 16.98 -6.19
CA LYS A 178 -12.23 17.79 -7.42
C LYS A 178 -10.78 18.19 -7.49
N ASP A 179 -10.38 18.70 -8.65
CA ASP A 179 -9.09 19.37 -8.84
C ASP A 179 -9.02 20.57 -7.89
N PHE A 180 -7.84 20.83 -7.32
CA PHE A 180 -7.66 21.87 -6.30
C PHE A 180 -6.31 22.54 -6.41
N ALA A 181 -6.25 23.79 -5.94
CA ALA A 181 -5.03 24.58 -5.87
C ALA A 181 -4.22 24.27 -4.61
N MET A 182 -2.91 24.28 -4.76
CA MET A 182 -1.93 24.17 -3.68
C MET A 182 -0.97 25.34 -3.71
N ARG A 183 -0.49 25.75 -2.53
CA ARG A 183 0.71 26.55 -2.38
C ARG A 183 1.70 25.79 -1.51
N SER A 184 2.60 25.05 -2.13
CA SER A 184 3.53 24.12 -1.48
C SER A 184 4.72 23.80 -2.37
N GLU A 185 5.57 22.86 -2.00
CA GLU A 185 6.61 22.31 -2.86
C GLU A 185 5.97 21.38 -3.92
N GLN A 186 6.09 21.74 -5.19
CA GLN A 186 5.69 20.89 -6.30
C GLN A 186 6.81 19.89 -6.61
N TYR A 187 6.63 18.62 -6.27
CA TYR A 187 7.68 17.60 -6.42
C TYR A 187 7.82 17.10 -7.86
N TYR A 188 9.03 17.21 -8.39
CA TYR A 188 9.49 16.42 -9.53
C TYR A 188 10.12 15.13 -9.01
N MET A 189 9.72 13.97 -9.54
CA MET A 189 10.06 12.67 -8.99
C MET A 189 10.47 11.68 -10.07
N HIS A 190 11.34 10.72 -9.74
CA HIS A 190 11.41 9.47 -10.46
C HIS A 190 10.33 8.54 -9.94
N VAL A 191 9.46 8.03 -10.80
CA VAL A 191 8.31 7.21 -10.42
C VAL A 191 8.36 5.85 -11.11
N ASP A 192 8.12 4.79 -10.33
CA ASP A 192 8.02 3.42 -10.82
C ASP A 192 6.79 3.29 -11.74
N PRO A 193 6.95 2.71 -12.94
CA PRO A 193 5.82 2.44 -13.82
C PRO A 193 4.73 1.54 -13.21
N ASN A 194 5.04 0.80 -12.17
CA ASN A 194 4.11 -0.11 -11.51
C ASN A 194 3.33 0.56 -10.37
N VAL A 195 2.99 1.84 -10.49
CA VAL A 195 2.12 2.55 -9.56
C VAL A 195 0.76 2.85 -10.18
N LYS A 196 -0.30 2.80 -9.38
CA LYS A 196 -1.62 3.30 -9.77
C LYS A 196 -1.72 4.77 -9.38
N VAL A 197 -1.64 5.65 -10.36
CA VAL A 197 -1.74 7.09 -10.17
C VAL A 197 -3.20 7.51 -9.98
N MET A 198 -3.45 8.36 -8.99
CA MET A 198 -4.79 8.85 -8.65
C MET A 198 -4.91 10.38 -8.77
N ALA A 199 -3.80 11.09 -8.66
CA ALA A 199 -3.72 12.53 -8.89
C ALA A 199 -2.38 12.90 -9.51
N THR A 200 -2.36 13.99 -10.27
CA THR A 200 -1.18 14.51 -10.98
C THR A 200 -1.09 16.03 -10.83
N THR A 201 0.08 16.57 -11.15
CA THR A 201 0.30 18.01 -11.38
C THR A 201 1.06 18.18 -12.68
N THR A 202 1.01 19.36 -13.28
CA THR A 202 1.75 19.68 -14.51
C THR A 202 2.68 20.86 -14.26
N PHE A 203 3.95 20.70 -14.62
CA PHE A 203 4.96 21.75 -14.51
C PHE A 203 4.85 22.76 -15.65
N SER A 204 5.23 24.00 -15.35
CA SER A 204 5.44 25.07 -16.35
C SER A 204 6.95 25.32 -16.54
N ASP A 205 7.28 26.15 -17.53
CA ASP A 205 8.63 26.62 -17.84
C ASP A 205 9.17 27.68 -16.85
N GLU A 206 8.33 28.18 -15.93
CA GLU A 206 8.66 29.31 -15.05
C GLU A 206 9.95 29.12 -14.24
N HIS A 207 10.16 27.90 -13.72
CA HIS A 207 11.29 27.59 -12.83
C HIS A 207 12.28 26.58 -13.43
N ALA A 208 11.88 25.86 -14.49
CA ALA A 208 12.70 24.86 -15.16
C ALA A 208 12.12 24.56 -16.56
N ASP A 209 12.63 25.22 -17.59
CA ASP A 209 12.09 25.17 -18.96
C ASP A 209 12.13 23.75 -19.57
N TRP A 210 13.09 22.92 -19.17
CA TRP A 210 13.22 21.53 -19.67
C TRP A 210 12.16 20.54 -19.15
N ILE A 211 11.30 20.95 -18.22
CA ILE A 211 10.16 20.14 -17.73
C ILE A 211 8.81 20.77 -18.05
N ASP A 212 8.77 21.78 -18.91
CA ASP A 212 7.52 22.41 -19.33
C ASP A 212 6.53 21.37 -19.89
N GLY A 213 5.29 21.45 -19.41
CA GLY A 213 4.24 20.50 -19.78
C GLY A 213 4.40 19.09 -19.19
N CYS A 214 5.45 18.84 -18.40
CA CYS A 214 5.63 17.52 -17.77
C CYS A 214 4.55 17.27 -16.72
N THR A 215 3.76 16.22 -16.93
CA THR A 215 2.76 15.77 -15.96
C THR A 215 3.39 14.76 -15.01
N MET A 216 3.33 15.06 -13.70
CA MET A 216 3.96 14.30 -12.64
C MET A 216 2.91 13.67 -11.71
N PRO A 217 3.04 12.38 -11.35
CA PRO A 217 2.23 11.76 -10.30
C PRO A 217 2.39 12.47 -8.95
N VAL A 218 1.26 12.76 -8.30
CA VAL A 218 1.18 13.38 -6.97
C VAL A 218 0.74 12.36 -5.92
N VAL A 219 -0.26 11.53 -6.25
CA VAL A 219 -0.82 10.52 -5.35
C VAL A 219 -0.83 9.18 -6.05
N TRP A 220 -0.31 8.16 -5.39
CA TRP A 220 -0.36 6.80 -5.93
C TRP A 220 -0.51 5.71 -4.89
N LYS A 221 -0.91 4.57 -5.38
CA LYS A 221 -0.95 3.27 -4.70
C LYS A 221 -0.03 2.29 -5.39
N LYS A 222 0.53 1.37 -4.61
CA LYS A 222 1.38 0.29 -5.11
C LYS A 222 1.22 -0.95 -4.23
N TYR A 223 1.60 -2.10 -4.77
CA TYR A 223 1.85 -3.31 -3.98
C TYR A 223 3.34 -3.62 -3.92
N PHE A 224 3.82 -3.99 -2.73
CA PHE A 224 5.16 -4.53 -2.52
C PHE A 224 5.06 -5.87 -1.78
N GLY A 225 5.27 -6.98 -2.50
CA GLY A 225 4.89 -8.29 -2.01
C GLY A 225 3.38 -8.39 -1.80
N LYS A 226 2.95 -8.63 -0.55
CA LYS A 226 1.55 -8.62 -0.15
C LYS A 226 1.10 -7.28 0.42
N GLY A 227 2.04 -6.38 0.72
CA GLY A 227 1.77 -5.10 1.38
C GLY A 227 1.23 -4.05 0.42
N ARG A 228 0.31 -3.24 0.91
CA ARG A 228 -0.20 -2.04 0.26
C ARG A 228 0.70 -0.86 0.60
N VAL A 229 1.10 -0.11 -0.40
CA VAL A 229 1.92 1.11 -0.28
C VAL A 229 1.11 2.29 -0.77
N PHE A 230 0.88 3.27 0.09
CA PHE A 230 0.22 4.52 -0.24
C PHE A 230 1.20 5.68 -0.11
N TYR A 231 1.25 6.52 -1.12
CA TYR A 231 2.06 7.73 -1.14
C TYR A 231 1.29 8.93 -1.70
N SER A 232 1.57 10.10 -1.11
CA SER A 232 1.19 11.41 -1.63
C SER A 232 2.38 12.36 -1.56
N SER A 233 2.65 13.15 -2.60
CA SER A 233 3.68 14.18 -2.56
C SER A 233 3.23 15.48 -1.87
N LEU A 234 1.96 15.55 -1.43
CA LEU A 234 1.40 16.67 -0.67
C LEU A 234 1.76 16.57 0.82
N GLY A 235 1.74 17.68 1.54
CA GLY A 235 2.02 17.68 2.98
C GLY A 235 3.46 18.05 3.31
N HIS A 236 3.99 19.10 2.67
CA HIS A 236 5.30 19.69 2.95
C HIS A 236 5.41 20.14 4.41
N VAL A 237 4.45 20.94 4.86
CA VAL A 237 4.32 21.43 6.23
C VAL A 237 2.92 21.17 6.76
N ILE A 238 2.75 21.34 8.08
CA ILE A 238 1.46 21.10 8.73
C ILE A 238 0.31 21.92 8.13
N ALA A 239 0.58 23.14 7.66
CA ALA A 239 -0.41 24.03 7.05
C ALA A 239 -0.99 23.47 5.73
N ASP A 240 -0.29 22.59 5.04
CA ASP A 240 -0.81 21.96 3.81
C ASP A 240 -2.07 21.12 4.09
N PHE A 241 -2.23 20.62 5.31
CA PHE A 241 -3.39 19.85 5.73
C PHE A 241 -4.62 20.71 6.05
N ASP A 242 -4.49 22.04 6.01
CA ASP A 242 -5.65 22.96 6.04
C ASP A 242 -6.43 22.93 4.71
N VAL A 243 -5.81 22.40 3.63
CA VAL A 243 -6.50 22.11 2.38
C VAL A 243 -7.30 20.82 2.55
N PRO A 244 -8.64 20.87 2.49
CA PRO A 244 -9.48 19.71 2.83
C PRO A 244 -9.21 18.47 1.99
N GLU A 245 -8.90 18.65 0.70
CA GLU A 245 -8.58 17.57 -0.23
C GLU A 245 -7.29 16.86 0.17
N VAL A 246 -6.27 17.59 0.62
CA VAL A 246 -4.99 17.02 1.08
C VAL A 246 -5.20 16.16 2.30
N LEU A 247 -5.90 16.70 3.31
CA LEU A 247 -6.18 15.96 4.56
C LEU A 247 -7.01 14.70 4.29
N GLU A 248 -8.02 14.81 3.42
CA GLU A 248 -8.90 13.69 3.11
C GLU A 248 -8.17 12.60 2.30
N ILE A 249 -7.33 12.96 1.33
CA ILE A 249 -6.48 12.02 0.58
C ILE A 249 -5.59 11.23 1.53
N GLN A 250 -4.94 11.90 2.49
CA GLN A 250 -4.07 11.23 3.47
C GLN A 250 -4.86 10.27 4.36
N LYS A 251 -5.97 10.72 4.93
CA LYS A 251 -6.82 9.87 5.78
C LYS A 251 -7.32 8.63 5.05
N ARG A 252 -7.81 8.79 3.83
CA ARG A 252 -8.30 7.67 3.01
C ARG A 252 -7.18 6.73 2.59
N GLY A 253 -6.01 7.28 2.24
CA GLY A 253 -4.83 6.49 1.90
C GLY A 253 -4.31 5.64 3.06
N ILE A 254 -4.27 6.21 4.27
CA ILE A 254 -3.92 5.52 5.51
C ILE A 254 -4.91 4.37 5.77
N ARG A 255 -6.23 4.63 5.71
CA ARG A 255 -7.25 3.58 5.87
C ARG A 255 -7.11 2.49 4.80
N TRP A 256 -6.90 2.86 3.54
CA TRP A 256 -6.70 1.88 2.47
C TRP A 256 -5.47 0.99 2.70
N ALA A 257 -4.36 1.57 3.13
CA ALA A 257 -3.13 0.82 3.39
C ALA A 257 -3.29 -0.13 4.60
N SER A 258 -4.05 0.25 5.65
CA SER A 258 -4.28 -0.58 6.83
C SER A 258 -5.04 -1.88 6.53
N GLU A 259 -5.76 -1.93 5.41
CA GLU A 259 -6.53 -3.11 4.97
C GLU A 259 -5.71 -4.17 4.23
N SER A 260 -4.39 -3.99 4.15
CA SER A 260 -3.48 -4.82 3.37
C SER A 260 -3.63 -6.32 3.64
N LYS A 261 -3.74 -6.74 4.91
CA LYS A 261 -3.86 -8.14 5.33
C LYS A 261 -5.28 -8.72 5.15
N TYR A 262 -6.29 -7.86 4.99
CA TYR A 262 -7.70 -8.24 5.13
C TYR A 262 -8.44 -8.33 3.81
N HIS A 263 -7.88 -7.79 2.74
CA HIS A 263 -8.50 -7.77 1.42
C HIS A 263 -7.61 -8.42 0.36
N PRO A 264 -8.21 -9.08 -0.64
CA PRO A 264 -7.47 -9.61 -1.78
C PRO A 264 -6.82 -8.48 -2.58
N PHE A 265 -5.90 -8.85 -3.46
CA PHE A 265 -5.32 -7.90 -4.41
C PHE A 265 -6.40 -7.31 -5.31
N GLU A 266 -6.31 -6.00 -5.53
CA GLU A 266 -7.16 -5.31 -6.50
C GLU A 266 -6.71 -5.64 -7.94
N GLU A 267 -7.64 -5.53 -8.91
CA GLU A 267 -7.37 -5.86 -10.32
C GLU A 267 -6.20 -5.06 -10.93
N TRP A 268 -6.02 -3.80 -10.47
CA TRP A 268 -4.94 -2.93 -10.92
C TRP A 268 -3.57 -3.25 -10.30
N ARG A 269 -3.43 -4.29 -9.46
CA ARG A 269 -2.16 -4.61 -8.77
C ARG A 269 -0.91 -4.49 -9.64
N ASN A 270 -1.04 -4.79 -10.91
CA ASN A 270 0.01 -4.67 -11.92
C ASN A 270 -0.50 -3.76 -13.04
N PRO A 271 -0.52 -2.43 -12.86
CA PRO A 271 -1.00 -1.52 -13.88
C PRO A 271 -0.15 -1.65 -15.16
N LYS A 272 -0.78 -1.39 -16.30
CA LYS A 272 -0.13 -1.38 -17.61
C LYS A 272 -0.12 0.04 -18.15
N TYR A 273 0.92 0.37 -18.91
CA TYR A 273 0.99 1.63 -19.66
C TYR A 273 -0.07 1.68 -20.73
#